data_163f98209317684b088725b6986569ce
#
_entry.id   163f98209317684b088725b6986569ce
#
_cell.length_a   1.000
_cell.length_b   1.000
_cell.length_c   1.000
_cell.angle_alpha   90.00
_cell.angle_beta   90.00
_cell.angle_gamma   90.00
#
_symmetry.space_group_name_H-M   'P 1'
#
loop_
_entity.id
_entity.type
_entity.pdbx_description
1 polymer ?
#
loop_
_entity_poly.entity_id
_entity_poly.type
_entity_poly.pdbx_seq_one_letter_code
_entity_poly.pdbx_strand_id
1 'polypeptide(L)'
;MSLPIVTFSKIPDARTGNILFQYLFCIRISLLYGHKYAAIEDLNMEDIAKDIPLFKLTDKNLREVDESLLRTSHILCEGFFQRDEFYLPYRERIIDYLTTTDDSWIGFSGKREYIRDFLTSQCDFCKEIRANDIVMSLRLDDFIQLPNPRSDILPPQYYMDILEKWFSTERREDGRLIIVSDKFRHHWEHKYIEHFAKWSPLMVQNSLLEDFALMRDCPALIHSNSTLCWLASFFSLVKTHRFIPVTGTYSSQHLEAICVETDSVFRVRPMEHADVYSLNVMCWHRDLKPFPYCIPDEMFLQSCLPIDSKKYVISPLIPGNTSNYLFGAGEESNYYNMYRQSMFALTSKKGGWDCLRHYEILAAGCIPIFEYLDSCPPDTLVSFPKELLREAYRVLLPWRNTEEQREAYPRFASRLFEHAKANCSTSANAVQFLHDMSYLGSSPRILMLVGHPGINYTRELNWIGIKRIIGNAAVEYPPLDFLYDDFPESRLGELYGNGFTYSRRISSQLRTVLTEEELIESIQQKKWDTIIYGKVGVDEMAVGSVPNLPYWDQVFKRYSRDEIVFWYGGDGMQDMTYANRYSDHLVRHCQYARCFIRELIRWNGKFT
;
A
#
# COMPACT_ATOMS: atom_id res chain seq x y z
N MET A 1 -51.64 -24.05 -9.28
CA MET A 1 -50.88 -23.45 -8.17
C MET A 1 -49.59 -22.89 -8.77
N SER A 2 -49.27 -21.65 -8.44
CA SER A 2 -47.99 -21.04 -8.83
C SER A 2 -46.85 -21.78 -8.13
N LEU A 3 -45.80 -22.12 -8.85
CA LEU A 3 -44.62 -22.75 -8.26
C LEU A 3 -43.88 -21.74 -7.37
N PRO A 4 -43.32 -22.20 -6.25
CA PRO A 4 -42.47 -21.34 -5.43
C PRO A 4 -41.28 -20.82 -6.25
N ILE A 5 -40.78 -19.63 -5.89
CA ILE A 5 -39.68 -18.97 -6.58
C ILE A 5 -38.41 -19.04 -5.71
N VAL A 6 -37.27 -19.27 -6.32
CA VAL A 6 -35.96 -19.07 -5.71
C VAL A 6 -35.23 -17.92 -6.41
N THR A 7 -34.62 -17.04 -5.62
CA THR A 7 -33.81 -15.91 -6.06
C THR A 7 -32.66 -15.67 -5.08
N PHE A 8 -31.75 -14.77 -5.42
CA PHE A 8 -30.70 -14.33 -4.50
C PHE A 8 -30.58 -12.80 -4.47
N SER A 9 -30.18 -12.28 -3.31
CA SER A 9 -29.81 -10.88 -3.18
C SER A 9 -28.48 -10.62 -3.89
N LYS A 10 -28.45 -9.64 -4.78
CA LYS A 10 -27.20 -9.20 -5.42
C LYS A 10 -26.30 -8.58 -4.36
N ILE A 11 -25.09 -9.12 -4.21
CA ILE A 11 -24.07 -8.54 -3.33
C ILE A 11 -23.31 -7.52 -4.16
N PRO A 12 -23.27 -6.23 -3.75
CA PRO A 12 -22.47 -5.22 -4.44
C PRO A 12 -21.02 -5.68 -4.56
N ASP A 13 -20.41 -5.40 -5.71
CA ASP A 13 -19.01 -5.73 -6.02
C ASP A 13 -18.65 -7.22 -5.99
N ALA A 14 -19.65 -8.11 -5.99
CA ALA A 14 -19.41 -9.53 -6.11
C ALA A 14 -18.77 -9.88 -7.46
N ARG A 15 -17.67 -10.65 -7.41
CA ARG A 15 -16.96 -11.07 -8.62
C ARG A 15 -17.61 -12.26 -9.28
N THR A 16 -17.24 -12.50 -10.54
CA THR A 16 -17.83 -13.55 -11.40
C THR A 16 -17.95 -14.90 -10.70
N GLY A 17 -16.88 -15.39 -10.05
CA GLY A 17 -16.91 -16.67 -9.35
C GLY A 17 -17.95 -16.71 -8.22
N ASN A 18 -18.07 -15.62 -7.47
CA ASN A 18 -19.04 -15.52 -6.38
C ASN A 18 -20.49 -15.48 -6.90
N ILE A 19 -20.71 -14.76 -8.00
CA ILE A 19 -22.02 -14.71 -8.67
C ILE A 19 -22.41 -16.09 -9.21
N LEU A 20 -21.47 -16.80 -9.82
CA LEU A 20 -21.71 -18.17 -10.30
C LEU A 20 -22.12 -19.11 -9.16
N PHE A 21 -21.52 -19.02 -7.99
CA PHE A 21 -21.94 -19.80 -6.82
C PHE A 21 -23.39 -19.52 -6.41
N GLN A 22 -23.81 -18.26 -6.42
CA GLN A 22 -25.20 -17.89 -6.12
C GLN A 22 -26.16 -18.52 -7.13
N TYR A 23 -25.84 -18.48 -8.43
CA TYR A 23 -26.65 -19.14 -9.46
C TYR A 23 -26.70 -20.66 -9.27
N LEU A 24 -25.55 -21.30 -9.04
CA LEU A 24 -25.49 -22.76 -8.83
C LEU A 24 -26.30 -23.19 -7.61
N PHE A 25 -26.33 -22.34 -6.57
CA PHE A 25 -27.14 -22.63 -5.40
C PHE A 25 -28.64 -22.53 -5.70
N CYS A 26 -29.07 -21.54 -6.48
CA CYS A 26 -30.45 -21.45 -6.94
C CYS A 26 -30.83 -22.63 -7.85
N ILE A 27 -29.93 -23.08 -8.74
CA ILE A 27 -30.12 -24.31 -9.55
C ILE A 27 -30.30 -25.51 -8.64
N ARG A 28 -29.46 -25.68 -7.62
CA ARG A 28 -29.60 -26.75 -6.64
C ARG A 28 -30.99 -26.76 -5.97
N ILE A 29 -31.44 -25.60 -5.48
CA ILE A 29 -32.76 -25.45 -4.85
C ILE A 29 -33.87 -25.83 -5.85
N SER A 30 -33.77 -25.36 -7.09
CA SER A 30 -34.73 -25.71 -8.16
C SER A 30 -34.76 -27.19 -8.42
N LEU A 31 -33.58 -27.84 -8.53
CA LEU A 31 -33.45 -29.29 -8.77
C LEU A 31 -33.99 -30.14 -7.63
N LEU A 32 -33.89 -29.70 -6.39
CA LEU A 32 -34.29 -30.45 -5.21
C LEU A 32 -35.76 -30.23 -4.85
N TYR A 33 -36.27 -29.03 -5.02
CA TYR A 33 -37.58 -28.65 -4.48
C TYR A 33 -38.58 -28.17 -5.53
N GLY A 34 -38.17 -28.08 -6.81
CA GLY A 34 -39.06 -27.72 -7.92
C GLY A 34 -39.35 -26.20 -8.00
N HIS A 35 -38.49 -25.35 -7.44
CA HIS A 35 -38.66 -23.91 -7.50
C HIS A 35 -38.39 -23.36 -8.90
N LYS A 36 -39.13 -22.31 -9.26
CA LYS A 36 -38.82 -21.46 -10.40
C LYS A 36 -37.79 -20.42 -10.02
N TYR A 37 -36.72 -20.28 -10.79
CA TYR A 37 -35.81 -19.18 -10.58
C TYR A 37 -36.38 -17.89 -11.18
N ALA A 38 -36.24 -16.78 -10.48
CA ALA A 38 -36.46 -15.46 -11.01
C ALA A 38 -35.36 -14.50 -10.53
N ALA A 39 -34.84 -13.65 -11.41
CA ALA A 39 -33.89 -12.62 -10.99
C ALA A 39 -34.62 -11.60 -10.11
N ILE A 40 -33.94 -11.12 -9.05
CA ILE A 40 -34.54 -10.15 -8.11
C ILE A 40 -34.93 -8.83 -8.82
N GLU A 41 -34.20 -8.50 -9.88
CA GLU A 41 -34.42 -7.31 -10.71
C GLU A 41 -35.71 -7.40 -11.54
N ASP A 42 -36.14 -8.63 -11.84
CA ASP A 42 -37.34 -8.94 -12.62
C ASP A 42 -38.55 -9.27 -11.72
N LEU A 43 -38.34 -9.30 -10.41
CA LEU A 43 -39.39 -9.59 -9.44
C LEU A 43 -40.18 -8.31 -9.14
N ASN A 44 -41.35 -8.19 -9.73
CA ASN A 44 -42.35 -7.30 -9.16
C ASN A 44 -42.90 -7.94 -7.88
N MET A 45 -42.85 -7.25 -6.74
CA MET A 45 -43.38 -7.74 -5.45
C MET A 45 -44.89 -8.10 -5.55
N GLU A 46 -45.58 -7.61 -6.56
CA GLU A 46 -46.97 -7.99 -6.85
C GLU A 46 -47.11 -9.36 -7.52
N ASP A 47 -46.04 -9.86 -8.18
CA ASP A 47 -46.00 -11.16 -8.83
C ASP A 47 -45.62 -12.30 -7.87
N ILE A 48 -45.09 -11.97 -6.70
CA ILE A 48 -44.88 -12.93 -5.62
C ILE A 48 -46.30 -13.27 -5.10
N ALA A 49 -46.74 -14.48 -5.40
CA ALA A 49 -48.08 -14.94 -4.97
C ALA A 49 -48.22 -14.70 -3.46
N LYS A 50 -49.20 -13.87 -3.08
CA LYS A 50 -49.44 -13.46 -1.68
C LYS A 50 -49.68 -14.63 -0.72
N ASP A 51 -49.96 -15.80 -1.27
CA ASP A 51 -50.32 -17.02 -0.51
C ASP A 51 -49.10 -17.91 -0.22
N ILE A 52 -47.90 -17.57 -0.73
CA ILE A 52 -46.68 -18.35 -0.50
C ILE A 52 -45.73 -17.51 0.37
N PRO A 53 -45.33 -17.99 1.56
CA PRO A 53 -44.46 -17.25 2.45
C PRO A 53 -43.06 -17.09 1.84
N LEU A 54 -42.40 -15.93 2.11
CA LEU A 54 -41.03 -15.68 1.74
C LEU A 54 -40.09 -16.11 2.87
N PHE A 55 -39.15 -17.00 2.59
CA PHE A 55 -38.13 -17.45 3.52
C PHE A 55 -36.74 -16.96 3.10
N LYS A 56 -36.02 -16.35 4.03
CA LYS A 56 -34.65 -15.93 3.83
C LYS A 56 -33.68 -17.03 4.21
N LEU A 57 -32.96 -17.53 3.22
CA LEU A 57 -31.99 -18.60 3.37
C LEU A 57 -30.57 -18.02 3.36
N THR A 58 -29.81 -18.30 4.41
CA THR A 58 -28.45 -17.82 4.59
C THR A 58 -27.48 -18.99 4.78
N ASP A 59 -26.19 -18.79 4.57
CA ASP A 59 -25.14 -19.79 4.87
C ASP A 59 -25.22 -20.31 6.31
N LYS A 60 -25.75 -19.50 7.24
CA LYS A 60 -25.83 -19.85 8.67
C LYS A 60 -27.03 -20.75 8.98
N ASN A 61 -28.20 -20.40 8.44
CA ASN A 61 -29.43 -21.12 8.79
C ASN A 61 -29.70 -22.36 7.91
N LEU A 62 -28.98 -22.51 6.81
CA LEU A 62 -29.19 -23.63 5.85
C LEU A 62 -29.12 -25.02 6.49
N ARG A 63 -28.31 -25.22 7.53
CA ARG A 63 -28.16 -26.50 8.23
C ARG A 63 -29.29 -26.84 9.18
N GLU A 64 -30.06 -25.83 9.58
CA GLU A 64 -31.08 -25.93 10.61
C GLU A 64 -32.52 -25.82 10.02
N VAL A 65 -32.62 -25.54 8.72
CA VAL A 65 -33.89 -25.32 8.05
C VAL A 65 -34.64 -26.63 7.83
N ASP A 66 -35.90 -26.64 8.22
CA ASP A 66 -36.82 -27.72 7.88
C ASP A 66 -37.03 -27.76 6.35
N GLU A 67 -36.80 -28.94 5.74
CA GLU A 67 -37.01 -29.14 4.30
C GLU A 67 -38.45 -28.83 3.84
N SER A 68 -39.43 -28.96 4.73
CA SER A 68 -40.81 -28.61 4.41
C SER A 68 -40.96 -27.11 4.09
N LEU A 69 -40.25 -26.25 4.81
CA LEU A 69 -40.20 -24.80 4.54
C LEU A 69 -39.56 -24.49 3.19
N LEU A 70 -38.49 -25.25 2.85
CA LEU A 70 -37.84 -25.10 1.55
C LEU A 70 -38.72 -25.52 0.38
N ARG A 71 -39.67 -26.43 0.59
CA ARG A 71 -40.60 -26.90 -0.45
C ARG A 71 -41.81 -25.98 -0.67
N THR A 72 -42.19 -25.23 0.35
CA THR A 72 -43.48 -24.52 0.36
C THR A 72 -43.36 -22.99 0.36
N SER A 73 -42.15 -22.47 0.52
CA SER A 73 -41.88 -21.04 0.58
C SER A 73 -41.17 -20.52 -0.67
N HIS A 74 -41.35 -19.23 -0.98
CA HIS A 74 -40.39 -18.52 -1.83
C HIS A 74 -39.07 -18.41 -1.10
N ILE A 75 -37.96 -18.61 -1.78
CA ILE A 75 -36.63 -18.61 -1.17
C ILE A 75 -35.83 -17.41 -1.67
N LEU A 76 -35.42 -16.53 -0.75
CA LEU A 76 -34.44 -15.48 -0.98
C LEU A 76 -33.10 -15.93 -0.40
N CYS A 77 -32.12 -16.21 -1.24
CA CYS A 77 -30.77 -16.61 -0.85
C CYS A 77 -29.94 -15.36 -0.53
N GLU A 78 -29.42 -15.27 0.70
CA GLU A 78 -28.53 -14.17 1.16
C GLU A 78 -27.17 -14.75 1.57
N GLY A 79 -26.20 -14.72 0.68
CA GLY A 79 -24.85 -15.26 0.90
C GLY A 79 -24.21 -15.72 -0.40
N PHE A 80 -22.98 -16.20 -0.31
CA PHE A 80 -22.26 -16.73 -1.46
C PHE A 80 -22.40 -18.24 -1.62
N PHE A 81 -22.77 -18.96 -0.56
CA PHE A 81 -22.96 -20.42 -0.53
C PHE A 81 -21.77 -21.21 -1.08
N GLN A 82 -20.55 -20.78 -0.74
CA GLN A 82 -19.30 -21.33 -1.27
C GLN A 82 -18.85 -22.59 -0.51
N ARG A 83 -19.69 -23.61 -0.46
CA ARG A 83 -19.37 -24.89 0.19
C ARG A 83 -19.57 -26.03 -0.77
N ASP A 84 -18.58 -26.91 -0.88
CA ASP A 84 -18.59 -28.09 -1.71
C ASP A 84 -19.75 -29.02 -1.38
N GLU A 85 -20.09 -29.21 -0.11
CA GLU A 85 -21.20 -30.01 0.38
C GLU A 85 -22.55 -29.65 -0.28
N PHE A 86 -22.67 -28.41 -0.79
CA PHE A 86 -23.88 -27.96 -1.48
C PHE A 86 -23.93 -28.41 -2.93
N TYR A 87 -22.82 -28.70 -3.56
CA TYR A 87 -22.70 -28.90 -5.00
C TYR A 87 -22.23 -30.30 -5.37
N LEU A 88 -21.23 -30.85 -4.69
CA LEU A 88 -20.60 -32.09 -5.05
C LEU A 88 -21.59 -33.27 -5.13
N PRO A 89 -22.54 -33.46 -4.19
CA PRO A 89 -23.52 -34.52 -4.30
C PRO A 89 -24.47 -34.39 -5.50
N TYR A 90 -24.56 -33.19 -6.06
CA TYR A 90 -25.47 -32.84 -7.15
C TYR A 90 -24.74 -32.47 -8.44
N ARG A 91 -23.43 -32.64 -8.50
CA ARG A 91 -22.57 -32.17 -9.59
C ARG A 91 -23.04 -32.68 -10.95
N GLU A 92 -23.25 -33.96 -11.09
CA GLU A 92 -23.70 -34.56 -12.35
C GLU A 92 -25.07 -34.01 -12.80
N ARG A 93 -26.01 -33.89 -11.88
CA ARG A 93 -27.34 -33.30 -12.15
C ARG A 93 -27.26 -31.83 -12.55
N ILE A 94 -26.38 -31.07 -11.91
CA ILE A 94 -26.16 -29.63 -12.22
C ILE A 94 -25.54 -29.51 -13.62
N ILE A 95 -24.54 -30.32 -13.95
CA ILE A 95 -23.89 -30.31 -15.26
C ILE A 95 -24.87 -30.74 -16.35
N ASP A 96 -25.60 -31.83 -16.13
CA ASP A 96 -26.62 -32.33 -17.05
C ASP A 96 -27.68 -31.25 -17.32
N TYR A 97 -28.22 -30.62 -16.27
CA TYR A 97 -29.16 -29.52 -16.38
C TYR A 97 -28.62 -28.36 -17.22
N LEU A 98 -27.36 -27.96 -17.04
CA LEU A 98 -26.74 -26.86 -17.76
C LEU A 98 -26.41 -27.20 -19.22
N THR A 99 -26.17 -28.47 -19.53
CA THR A 99 -25.78 -28.92 -20.88
C THR A 99 -26.97 -29.38 -21.73
N THR A 100 -28.09 -29.78 -21.11
CA THR A 100 -29.29 -30.18 -21.87
C THR A 100 -29.92 -29.00 -22.59
N THR A 101 -30.44 -29.25 -23.79
CA THR A 101 -31.11 -28.25 -24.63
C THR A 101 -32.63 -28.15 -24.37
N ASP A 102 -33.14 -28.87 -23.38
CA ASP A 102 -34.56 -28.87 -23.08
C ASP A 102 -35.01 -27.56 -22.40
N ASP A 103 -35.77 -26.77 -23.13
CA ASP A 103 -36.33 -25.51 -22.67
C ASP A 103 -37.52 -25.66 -21.69
N SER A 104 -37.81 -26.87 -21.23
CA SER A 104 -38.91 -27.15 -20.30
C SER A 104 -38.72 -26.55 -18.92
N TRP A 105 -37.52 -26.06 -18.60
CA TRP A 105 -37.19 -25.38 -17.33
C TRP A 105 -37.50 -23.90 -17.40
N ILE A 106 -38.71 -23.57 -17.05
CA ILE A 106 -39.26 -22.22 -17.06
C ILE A 106 -38.55 -21.38 -16.01
N GLY A 107 -37.78 -20.35 -16.44
CA GLY A 107 -37.34 -19.26 -15.55
C GLY A 107 -35.86 -18.90 -15.52
N PHE A 108 -34.98 -19.63 -16.18
CA PHE A 108 -33.54 -19.29 -16.26
C PHE A 108 -33.09 -18.67 -17.59
N SER A 109 -33.99 -18.18 -18.44
CA SER A 109 -33.65 -17.78 -19.80
C SER A 109 -32.40 -16.88 -19.89
N GLY A 110 -32.03 -15.94 -19.89
CA GLY A 110 -30.75 -15.24 -20.13
C GLY A 110 -29.58 -15.57 -19.16
N LYS A 111 -29.83 -16.06 -17.95
CA LYS A 111 -28.76 -16.36 -16.97
C LYS A 111 -28.22 -17.79 -17.09
N ARG A 112 -29.04 -18.72 -17.62
CA ARG A 112 -28.58 -20.06 -17.97
C ARG A 112 -27.55 -20.00 -19.09
N GLU A 113 -27.75 -19.17 -20.11
CA GLU A 113 -26.79 -18.96 -21.20
C GLU A 113 -25.45 -18.46 -20.64
N TYR A 114 -25.48 -17.49 -19.74
CA TYR A 114 -24.26 -16.97 -19.12
C TYR A 114 -23.46 -18.07 -18.39
N ILE A 115 -24.11 -18.93 -17.62
CA ILE A 115 -23.41 -20.04 -16.92
C ILE A 115 -22.98 -21.12 -17.93
N ARG A 116 -23.79 -21.39 -18.93
CA ARG A 116 -23.49 -22.31 -20.01
C ARG A 116 -22.27 -21.88 -20.80
N ASP A 117 -22.06 -20.60 -21.00
CA ASP A 117 -20.87 -20.06 -21.67
C ASP A 117 -19.58 -20.50 -20.97
N PHE A 118 -19.56 -20.58 -19.63
CA PHE A 118 -18.40 -21.14 -18.91
C PHE A 118 -18.22 -22.65 -19.13
N LEU A 119 -19.30 -23.41 -19.24
CA LEU A 119 -19.22 -24.84 -19.52
C LEU A 119 -18.80 -25.15 -20.95
N THR A 120 -19.26 -24.37 -21.89
CA THR A 120 -19.05 -24.57 -23.33
C THR A 120 -17.92 -23.75 -23.93
N SER A 121 -17.33 -22.85 -23.13
CA SER A 121 -16.19 -22.03 -23.56
C SER A 121 -15.05 -22.90 -24.08
N GLN A 122 -14.38 -22.41 -25.10
CA GLN A 122 -13.21 -23.04 -25.70
C GLN A 122 -12.03 -22.06 -25.63
N CYS A 123 -10.85 -22.63 -25.55
CA CYS A 123 -9.60 -21.89 -25.65
C CYS A 123 -8.73 -22.56 -26.71
N ASP A 124 -8.31 -21.81 -27.73
CA ASP A 124 -7.45 -22.35 -28.78
C ASP A 124 -6.14 -22.88 -28.23
N PHE A 125 -5.60 -22.25 -27.20
CA PHE A 125 -4.40 -22.72 -26.53
C PHE A 125 -4.56 -24.11 -25.88
N CYS A 126 -5.79 -24.53 -25.53
CA CYS A 126 -6.06 -25.87 -25.03
C CYS A 126 -5.66 -26.98 -26.04
N LYS A 127 -5.66 -26.67 -27.33
CA LYS A 127 -5.24 -27.63 -28.40
C LYS A 127 -3.73 -27.87 -28.40
N GLU A 128 -2.97 -26.96 -27.81
CA GLU A 128 -1.51 -27.01 -27.72
C GLU A 128 -1.00 -27.64 -26.40
N ILE A 129 -1.90 -27.86 -25.43
CA ILE A 129 -1.55 -28.42 -24.13
C ILE A 129 -1.17 -29.88 -24.25
N ARG A 130 -0.06 -30.22 -23.61
CA ARG A 130 0.48 -31.59 -23.55
C ARG A 130 0.10 -32.27 -22.24
N ALA A 131 0.12 -33.58 -22.21
CA ALA A 131 -0.23 -34.38 -21.02
C ALA A 131 0.67 -34.09 -19.80
N ASN A 132 1.90 -33.64 -20.02
CA ASN A 132 2.88 -33.33 -18.98
C ASN A 132 2.89 -31.85 -18.55
N ASP A 133 2.15 -30.97 -19.24
CA ASP A 133 2.04 -29.56 -18.90
C ASP A 133 1.27 -29.38 -17.59
N ILE A 134 1.61 -28.32 -16.86
CA ILE A 134 0.90 -27.91 -15.66
C ILE A 134 0.47 -26.45 -15.78
N VAL A 135 -0.80 -26.21 -15.52
CA VAL A 135 -1.37 -24.87 -15.48
C VAL A 135 -1.36 -24.38 -14.04
N MET A 136 -0.92 -23.18 -13.82
CA MET A 136 -0.92 -22.50 -12.53
C MET A 136 -1.82 -21.26 -12.60
N SER A 137 -2.89 -21.25 -11.84
CA SER A 137 -3.74 -20.08 -11.69
C SER A 137 -3.11 -19.12 -10.68
N LEU A 138 -2.94 -17.86 -11.07
CA LEU A 138 -2.50 -16.80 -10.17
C LEU A 138 -3.57 -15.74 -10.03
N ARG A 139 -3.79 -15.32 -8.78
CA ARG A 139 -4.67 -14.23 -8.42
C ARG A 139 -3.93 -13.29 -7.48
N LEU A 140 -3.54 -12.13 -7.98
CA LEU A 140 -2.66 -11.19 -7.26
C LEU A 140 -3.32 -9.83 -7.05
N ASP A 141 -3.63 -9.11 -8.12
CA ASP A 141 -4.00 -7.67 -8.12
C ASP A 141 -5.07 -7.31 -7.09
N ASP A 142 -6.22 -7.92 -7.18
CA ASP A 142 -7.38 -7.56 -6.37
C ASP A 142 -7.35 -8.10 -4.94
N PHE A 143 -6.60 -9.16 -4.71
CA PHE A 143 -6.48 -9.75 -3.39
C PHE A 143 -5.70 -8.88 -2.41
N ILE A 144 -4.81 -8.02 -2.89
CA ILE A 144 -4.11 -7.06 -2.05
C ILE A 144 -5.01 -5.92 -1.58
N GLN A 145 -6.11 -5.66 -2.28
CA GLN A 145 -7.03 -4.56 -1.98
C GLN A 145 -8.15 -4.94 -1.00
N LEU A 146 -8.27 -6.23 -0.67
CA LEU A 146 -9.30 -6.68 0.26
C LEU A 146 -9.05 -6.12 1.66
N PRO A 147 -10.10 -5.62 2.35
CA PRO A 147 -9.98 -5.06 3.71
C PRO A 147 -9.83 -6.17 4.77
N ASN A 148 -9.00 -7.15 4.50
CA ASN A 148 -8.73 -8.28 5.36
C ASN A 148 -7.31 -8.11 5.94
N PRO A 149 -7.00 -8.50 7.19
CA PRO A 149 -5.65 -8.46 7.72
C PRO A 149 -4.65 -9.31 6.92
N ARG A 150 -5.15 -10.20 6.05
CA ARG A 150 -4.33 -11.01 5.14
C ARG A 150 -4.67 -10.68 3.70
N SER A 151 -3.67 -10.70 2.83
CA SER A 151 -3.80 -10.38 1.41
C SER A 151 -4.59 -11.42 0.60
N ASP A 152 -4.87 -12.61 1.17
CA ASP A 152 -5.38 -13.80 0.47
C ASP A 152 -4.50 -14.30 -0.69
N ILE A 153 -3.35 -13.67 -0.92
CA ILE A 153 -2.34 -14.10 -1.89
C ILE A 153 -1.58 -15.30 -1.30
N LEU A 154 -1.45 -16.35 -2.08
CA LEU A 154 -0.69 -17.53 -1.65
C LEU A 154 0.82 -17.25 -1.73
N PRO A 155 1.65 -17.76 -0.81
CA PRO A 155 3.09 -17.59 -0.88
C PRO A 155 3.67 -18.33 -2.10
N PRO A 156 4.71 -17.78 -2.77
CA PRO A 156 5.37 -18.46 -3.89
C PRO A 156 5.81 -19.89 -3.55
N GLN A 157 6.20 -20.13 -2.30
CA GLN A 157 6.65 -21.45 -1.85
C GLN A 157 5.61 -22.55 -2.06
N TYR A 158 4.31 -22.25 -1.87
CA TYR A 158 3.24 -23.20 -2.16
C TYR A 158 3.29 -23.72 -3.59
N TYR A 159 3.45 -22.83 -4.55
CA TYR A 159 3.52 -23.21 -5.96
C TYR A 159 4.84 -23.91 -6.28
N MET A 160 5.94 -23.43 -5.71
CA MET A 160 7.28 -23.98 -5.94
C MET A 160 7.37 -25.44 -5.48
N ASP A 161 6.84 -25.77 -4.30
CA ASP A 161 6.86 -27.14 -3.77
C ASP A 161 6.13 -28.13 -4.70
N ILE A 162 5.01 -27.68 -5.27
CA ILE A 162 4.24 -28.47 -6.22
C ILE A 162 5.00 -28.63 -7.53
N LEU A 163 5.55 -27.54 -8.07
CA LEU A 163 6.27 -27.54 -9.33
C LEU A 163 7.55 -28.39 -9.24
N GLU A 164 8.27 -28.33 -8.12
CA GLU A 164 9.46 -29.15 -7.90
C GLU A 164 9.10 -30.64 -7.90
N LYS A 165 8.04 -31.01 -7.17
CA LYS A 165 7.53 -32.39 -7.17
C LYS A 165 7.04 -32.81 -8.55
N TRP A 166 6.33 -31.93 -9.27
CA TRP A 166 5.77 -32.23 -10.59
C TRP A 166 6.87 -32.51 -11.62
N PHE A 167 7.87 -31.63 -11.74
CA PHE A 167 8.94 -31.74 -12.73
C PHE A 167 10.09 -32.67 -12.31
N SER A 168 10.17 -33.09 -11.05
CA SER A 168 11.17 -34.10 -10.61
C SER A 168 10.84 -35.52 -11.09
N THR A 169 9.68 -35.75 -11.65
CA THR A 169 9.28 -37.05 -12.14
C THR A 169 9.80 -37.23 -13.58
N GLU A 170 10.64 -38.23 -13.86
CA GLU A 170 11.27 -38.51 -15.17
C GLU A 170 10.31 -38.48 -16.38
N ARG A 171 9.04 -38.78 -16.16
CA ARG A 171 8.02 -38.73 -17.21
C ARG A 171 7.48 -37.34 -17.53
N ARG A 172 7.89 -36.31 -16.80
CA ARG A 172 7.34 -34.93 -16.90
C ARG A 172 8.41 -33.88 -17.15
N GLU A 173 9.64 -34.26 -17.41
CA GLU A 173 10.76 -33.35 -17.67
C GLU A 173 10.55 -32.45 -18.91
N ASP A 174 9.76 -32.91 -19.89
CA ASP A 174 9.42 -32.18 -21.11
C ASP A 174 8.15 -31.31 -20.98
N GLY A 175 7.51 -31.30 -19.81
CA GLY A 175 6.32 -30.51 -19.51
C GLY A 175 6.64 -29.03 -19.40
N ARG A 176 5.63 -28.19 -19.66
CA ARG A 176 5.71 -26.72 -19.57
C ARG A 176 4.92 -26.25 -18.36
N LEU A 177 5.42 -25.17 -17.73
CA LEU A 177 4.64 -24.38 -16.79
C LEU A 177 3.87 -23.30 -17.57
N ILE A 178 2.55 -23.28 -17.40
CA ILE A 178 1.66 -22.31 -18.01
C ILE A 178 0.99 -21.52 -16.89
N ILE A 179 1.17 -20.21 -16.85
CA ILE A 179 0.61 -19.33 -15.81
C ILE A 179 -0.58 -18.57 -16.39
N VAL A 180 -1.75 -18.78 -15.80
CA VAL A 180 -2.98 -18.03 -16.07
C VAL A 180 -3.16 -16.96 -15.00
N SER A 181 -3.22 -15.71 -15.42
CA SER A 181 -3.39 -14.56 -14.52
C SER A 181 -4.06 -13.39 -15.21
N ASP A 182 -4.62 -12.49 -14.43
CA ASP A 182 -4.98 -11.15 -14.91
C ASP A 182 -3.72 -10.39 -15.43
N LYS A 183 -3.94 -9.34 -16.22
CA LYS A 183 -2.84 -8.48 -16.67
C LYS A 183 -2.18 -7.83 -15.47
N PHE A 184 -0.88 -7.96 -15.36
CA PHE A 184 -0.12 -7.34 -14.29
C PHE A 184 -0.17 -5.81 -14.41
N ARG A 185 -0.43 -5.18 -13.30
CA ARG A 185 -0.56 -3.73 -13.16
C ARG A 185 0.53 -3.15 -12.26
N HIS A 186 1.14 -4.01 -11.43
CA HIS A 186 2.09 -3.60 -10.41
C HIS A 186 3.41 -4.33 -10.57
N HIS A 187 4.49 -3.65 -10.25
CA HIS A 187 5.83 -4.22 -10.37
C HIS A 187 6.05 -5.44 -9.47
N TRP A 188 5.45 -5.46 -8.28
CA TRP A 188 5.57 -6.58 -7.35
C TRP A 188 5.01 -7.90 -7.92
N GLU A 189 4.04 -7.84 -8.80
CA GLU A 189 3.50 -9.01 -9.49
C GLU A 189 4.56 -9.65 -10.39
N HIS A 190 5.35 -8.83 -11.09
CA HIS A 190 6.50 -9.31 -11.86
C HIS A 190 7.56 -9.95 -10.95
N LYS A 191 7.80 -9.37 -9.76
CA LYS A 191 8.71 -9.95 -8.77
C LYS A 191 8.20 -11.26 -8.19
N TYR A 192 6.90 -11.35 -7.99
CA TYR A 192 6.28 -12.59 -7.59
C TYR A 192 6.52 -13.70 -8.64
N ILE A 193 6.38 -13.38 -9.92
CA ILE A 193 6.63 -14.33 -11.03
C ILE A 193 8.11 -14.73 -11.16
N GLU A 194 9.05 -13.87 -10.81
CA GLU A 194 10.50 -14.19 -10.85
C GLU A 194 10.83 -15.46 -10.04
N HIS A 195 10.08 -15.81 -9.00
CA HIS A 195 10.24 -17.05 -8.25
C HIS A 195 10.08 -18.31 -9.13
N PHE A 196 9.38 -18.20 -10.25
CA PHE A 196 9.10 -19.32 -11.17
C PHE A 196 9.99 -19.32 -12.40
N ALA A 197 10.94 -18.39 -12.51
CA ALA A 197 11.79 -18.21 -13.70
C ALA A 197 12.56 -19.46 -14.12
N LYS A 198 12.96 -20.31 -13.16
CA LYS A 198 13.68 -21.56 -13.45
C LYS A 198 12.88 -22.55 -14.32
N TRP A 199 11.55 -22.47 -14.35
CA TRP A 199 10.69 -23.29 -15.19
C TRP A 199 10.28 -22.62 -16.51
N SER A 200 10.83 -21.42 -16.82
CA SER A 200 10.55 -20.65 -18.03
C SER A 200 9.04 -20.56 -18.36
N PRO A 201 8.21 -19.99 -17.47
CA PRO A 201 6.77 -20.06 -17.57
C PRO A 201 6.24 -19.37 -18.84
N LEU A 202 5.23 -19.99 -19.45
CA LEU A 202 4.42 -19.37 -20.49
C LEU A 202 3.29 -18.58 -19.82
N MET A 203 3.28 -17.26 -20.02
CA MET A 203 2.23 -16.40 -19.49
C MET A 203 1.03 -16.36 -20.42
N VAL A 204 -0.15 -16.64 -19.89
CA VAL A 204 -1.43 -16.61 -20.60
C VAL A 204 -2.35 -15.60 -19.93
N GLN A 205 -2.86 -14.66 -20.71
CA GLN A 205 -3.72 -13.58 -20.28
C GLN A 205 -4.81 -13.35 -21.34
N ASN A 206 -5.70 -14.31 -21.44
CA ASN A 206 -6.79 -14.32 -22.44
C ASN A 206 -8.04 -13.60 -21.90
N SER A 207 -9.17 -13.83 -22.55
CA SER A 207 -10.46 -13.46 -21.99
C SER A 207 -10.82 -14.38 -20.82
N LEU A 208 -11.73 -13.90 -19.95
CA LEU A 208 -12.18 -14.66 -18.78
C LEU A 208 -12.68 -16.07 -19.13
N LEU A 209 -13.40 -16.22 -20.23
CA LEU A 209 -13.96 -17.51 -20.67
C LEU A 209 -12.89 -18.45 -21.21
N GLU A 210 -11.91 -17.92 -21.92
CA GLU A 210 -10.77 -18.70 -22.43
C GLU A 210 -9.87 -19.18 -21.29
N ASP A 211 -9.56 -18.30 -20.33
CA ASP A 211 -8.78 -18.66 -19.14
C ASP A 211 -9.52 -19.69 -18.29
N PHE A 212 -10.84 -19.55 -18.17
CA PHE A 212 -11.67 -20.55 -17.51
C PHE A 212 -11.64 -21.91 -18.22
N ALA A 213 -11.80 -21.94 -19.55
CA ALA A 213 -11.72 -23.15 -20.36
C ALA A 213 -10.35 -23.83 -20.22
N LEU A 214 -9.27 -23.03 -20.23
CA LEU A 214 -7.92 -23.53 -20.04
C LEU A 214 -7.75 -24.21 -18.66
N MET A 215 -8.20 -23.57 -17.59
CA MET A 215 -8.17 -24.14 -16.24
C MET A 215 -9.07 -25.36 -16.10
N ARG A 216 -10.22 -25.39 -16.78
CA ARG A 216 -11.16 -26.52 -16.75
C ARG A 216 -10.59 -27.78 -17.42
N ASP A 217 -9.98 -27.61 -18.59
CA ASP A 217 -9.66 -28.71 -19.50
C ASP A 217 -8.18 -29.14 -19.45
N CYS A 218 -7.32 -28.44 -18.67
CA CYS A 218 -5.91 -28.78 -18.55
C CYS A 218 -5.66 -30.09 -17.79
N PRO A 219 -4.54 -30.81 -18.09
CA PRO A 219 -4.19 -32.08 -17.45
C PRO A 219 -3.80 -31.92 -15.97
N ALA A 220 -3.23 -30.82 -15.60
CA ALA A 220 -2.86 -30.49 -14.22
C ALA A 220 -3.11 -29.02 -13.91
N LEU A 221 -3.70 -28.71 -12.76
CA LEU A 221 -4.01 -27.36 -12.32
C LEU A 221 -3.55 -27.13 -10.88
N ILE A 222 -2.70 -26.11 -10.69
CA ILE A 222 -2.42 -25.56 -9.36
C ILE A 222 -3.39 -24.41 -9.12
N HIS A 223 -4.23 -24.55 -8.10
CA HIS A 223 -5.23 -23.56 -7.76
C HIS A 223 -4.60 -22.36 -7.06
N SER A 224 -5.05 -21.17 -7.43
CA SER A 224 -5.01 -20.00 -6.55
C SER A 224 -6.14 -20.07 -5.50
N ASN A 225 -6.14 -19.14 -4.55
CA ASN A 225 -7.25 -18.98 -3.59
C ASN A 225 -8.46 -18.29 -4.26
N SER A 226 -8.95 -18.85 -5.38
CA SER A 226 -9.97 -18.25 -6.24
C SER A 226 -11.17 -19.17 -6.41
N THR A 227 -12.37 -18.62 -6.18
CA THR A 227 -13.64 -19.30 -6.44
C THR A 227 -13.83 -19.65 -7.92
N LEU A 228 -13.29 -18.85 -8.83
CA LEU A 228 -13.35 -19.13 -10.27
C LEU A 228 -12.52 -20.37 -10.64
N CYS A 229 -11.33 -20.50 -10.06
CA CYS A 229 -10.46 -21.65 -10.25
C CYS A 229 -11.11 -22.94 -9.70
N TRP A 230 -11.78 -22.83 -8.55
CA TRP A 230 -12.56 -23.95 -8.00
C TRP A 230 -13.68 -24.37 -8.94
N LEU A 231 -14.44 -23.40 -9.48
CA LEU A 231 -15.52 -23.69 -10.42
C LEU A 231 -15.02 -24.34 -11.72
N ALA A 232 -13.86 -23.93 -12.22
CA ALA A 232 -13.22 -24.56 -13.35
C ALA A 232 -12.97 -26.07 -13.08
N SER A 233 -12.46 -26.40 -11.90
CA SER A 233 -12.29 -27.79 -11.48
C SER A 233 -13.62 -28.52 -11.26
N PHE A 234 -14.61 -27.84 -10.70
CA PHE A 234 -15.96 -28.41 -10.53
C PHE A 234 -16.63 -28.79 -11.85
N PHE A 235 -16.43 -27.97 -12.88
CA PHE A 235 -16.98 -28.22 -14.21
C PHE A 235 -16.12 -29.13 -15.11
N SER A 236 -14.91 -29.46 -14.70
CA SER A 236 -14.02 -30.30 -15.50
C SER A 236 -14.59 -31.73 -15.66
N LEU A 237 -14.71 -32.18 -16.89
CA LEU A 237 -15.13 -33.55 -17.22
C LEU A 237 -13.95 -34.52 -17.42
N VAL A 238 -12.72 -34.01 -17.34
CA VAL A 238 -11.49 -34.77 -17.60
C VAL A 238 -10.87 -35.20 -16.27
N LYS A 239 -10.31 -36.40 -16.20
CA LYS A 239 -9.47 -36.81 -15.07
C LYS A 239 -8.19 -35.98 -15.11
N THR A 240 -8.00 -35.12 -14.10
CA THR A 240 -6.92 -34.14 -14.06
C THR A 240 -6.33 -34.10 -12.66
N HIS A 241 -5.05 -33.74 -12.59
CA HIS A 241 -4.43 -33.44 -11.29
C HIS A 241 -4.85 -32.06 -10.81
N ARG A 242 -5.35 -31.97 -9.59
CA ARG A 242 -5.80 -30.72 -8.96
C ARG A 242 -5.05 -30.50 -7.65
N PHE A 243 -4.29 -29.40 -7.54
CA PHE A 243 -3.56 -29.03 -6.34
C PHE A 243 -4.28 -27.86 -5.69
N ILE A 244 -4.87 -28.10 -4.52
CA ILE A 244 -5.80 -27.16 -3.88
C ILE A 244 -5.23 -26.61 -2.58
N PRO A 245 -5.18 -25.26 -2.41
CA PRO A 245 -4.76 -24.64 -1.17
C PRO A 245 -5.91 -24.63 -0.15
N VAL A 246 -5.64 -24.92 1.10
CA VAL A 246 -6.54 -24.75 2.23
C VAL A 246 -6.00 -23.63 3.11
N THR A 247 -6.60 -22.45 3.03
CA THR A 247 -6.09 -21.24 3.66
C THR A 247 -6.76 -20.90 4.99
N GLY A 248 -7.95 -21.41 5.24
CA GLY A 248 -8.75 -21.08 6.43
C GLY A 248 -9.37 -19.68 6.42
N THR A 249 -9.14 -18.86 5.40
CA THR A 249 -9.69 -17.49 5.30
C THR A 249 -11.04 -17.46 4.61
N TYR A 250 -11.19 -18.17 3.51
CA TYR A 250 -12.50 -18.50 2.98
C TYR A 250 -12.90 -19.86 3.52
N SER A 251 -14.15 -20.24 3.37
CA SER A 251 -14.65 -21.60 3.68
C SER A 251 -13.96 -22.70 2.85
N SER A 252 -12.68 -22.53 2.61
CA SER A 252 -11.80 -23.37 1.80
C SER A 252 -11.61 -24.78 2.37
N GLN A 253 -11.99 -25.03 3.62
CA GLN A 253 -12.15 -26.39 4.15
C GLN A 253 -13.06 -27.26 3.30
N HIS A 254 -13.81 -26.64 2.39
CA HIS A 254 -14.85 -27.27 1.60
C HIS A 254 -14.42 -27.57 0.17
N LEU A 255 -13.21 -27.18 -0.22
CA LEU A 255 -12.68 -27.44 -1.57
C LEU A 255 -11.89 -28.75 -1.65
N GLU A 256 -11.63 -29.40 -0.53
CA GLU A 256 -10.83 -30.64 -0.45
C GLU A 256 -11.42 -31.79 -1.27
N ALA A 257 -12.74 -31.86 -1.34
CA ALA A 257 -13.45 -32.99 -1.96
C ALA A 257 -13.38 -33.01 -3.50
N ILE A 258 -12.83 -31.98 -4.14
CA ILE A 258 -12.60 -31.98 -5.61
C ILE A 258 -11.29 -32.68 -5.97
N CYS A 259 -10.42 -32.92 -4.99
CA CYS A 259 -9.15 -33.57 -5.22
C CYS A 259 -9.33 -35.04 -5.60
N VAL A 260 -8.77 -35.42 -6.74
CA VAL A 260 -8.80 -36.81 -7.25
C VAL A 260 -7.78 -37.66 -6.50
N GLU A 261 -6.76 -37.05 -5.89
CA GLU A 261 -5.68 -37.72 -5.15
C GLU A 261 -5.51 -37.08 -3.78
N THR A 262 -5.31 -37.90 -2.75
CA THR A 262 -5.18 -37.46 -1.35
C THR A 262 -3.97 -36.55 -1.08
N ASP A 263 -2.95 -36.57 -1.94
CA ASP A 263 -1.71 -35.77 -1.82
C ASP A 263 -1.81 -34.37 -2.45
N SER A 264 -2.99 -33.99 -2.90
CA SER A 264 -3.22 -32.77 -3.68
C SER A 264 -3.77 -31.61 -2.85
N VAL A 265 -3.90 -31.77 -1.54
CA VAL A 265 -4.40 -30.72 -0.63
C VAL A 265 -3.26 -30.16 0.19
N PHE A 266 -3.11 -28.84 0.14
CA PHE A 266 -2.04 -28.12 0.80
C PHE A 266 -2.60 -27.13 1.81
N ARG A 267 -2.24 -27.29 3.09
CA ARG A 267 -2.55 -26.27 4.10
C ARG A 267 -1.57 -25.12 3.95
N VAL A 268 -2.09 -23.97 3.54
CA VAL A 268 -1.28 -22.80 3.19
C VAL A 268 -1.74 -21.60 3.99
N ARG A 269 -0.80 -20.89 4.61
CA ARG A 269 -1.06 -19.58 5.18
C ARG A 269 -0.88 -18.54 4.08
N PRO A 270 -1.92 -17.75 3.73
CA PRO A 270 -1.76 -16.64 2.80
C PRO A 270 -0.70 -15.66 3.28
N MET A 271 -0.06 -14.97 2.35
CA MET A 271 0.88 -13.91 2.66
C MET A 271 0.17 -12.79 3.44
N GLU A 272 0.85 -12.26 4.43
CA GLU A 272 0.39 -11.03 5.07
C GLU A 272 0.63 -9.86 4.10
N HIS A 273 -0.16 -8.80 4.21
CA HIS A 273 0.03 -7.60 3.39
C HIS A 273 1.48 -7.11 3.44
N ALA A 274 2.08 -7.23 4.60
CA ALA A 274 3.47 -6.91 4.84
C ALA A 274 4.46 -7.67 3.96
N ASP A 275 4.25 -8.97 3.77
CA ASP A 275 5.13 -9.81 2.95
C ASP A 275 5.00 -9.45 1.47
N VAL A 276 3.78 -9.16 1.01
CA VAL A 276 3.52 -8.69 -0.36
C VAL A 276 4.14 -7.32 -0.57
N TYR A 277 4.03 -6.42 0.41
CA TYR A 277 4.65 -5.10 0.34
C TYR A 277 6.17 -5.14 0.42
N SER A 278 6.75 -6.14 1.10
CA SER A 278 8.20 -6.33 1.10
C SER A 278 8.74 -6.66 -0.30
N LEU A 279 7.99 -7.39 -1.11
CA LEU A 279 8.30 -7.61 -2.52
C LEU A 279 8.32 -6.29 -3.30
N ASN A 280 7.37 -5.40 -3.05
CA ASN A 280 7.34 -4.06 -3.63
C ASN A 280 8.55 -3.23 -3.21
N VAL A 281 8.84 -3.16 -1.92
CA VAL A 281 9.93 -2.35 -1.37
C VAL A 281 11.29 -2.85 -1.84
N MET A 282 11.51 -4.17 -1.91
CA MET A 282 12.77 -4.73 -2.41
C MET A 282 13.07 -4.35 -3.86
N CYS A 283 12.05 -4.16 -4.68
CA CYS A 283 12.22 -3.81 -6.10
C CYS A 283 12.67 -2.36 -6.28
N TRP A 284 12.17 -1.44 -5.45
CA TRP A 284 12.41 0.00 -5.56
C TRP A 284 13.33 0.53 -4.46
N HIS A 285 14.00 -0.35 -3.73
CA HIS A 285 14.85 0.00 -2.60
C HIS A 285 15.88 1.10 -2.93
N ARG A 286 16.39 1.12 -4.18
CA ARG A 286 17.35 2.14 -4.64
C ARG A 286 16.72 3.50 -4.88
N ASP A 287 15.41 3.55 -5.14
CA ASP A 287 14.69 4.75 -5.56
C ASP A 287 13.86 5.39 -4.45
N LEU A 288 13.62 4.66 -3.37
CA LEU A 288 13.01 5.20 -2.16
C LEU A 288 14.11 5.68 -1.22
N LYS A 289 14.15 6.98 -0.97
CA LYS A 289 15.14 7.61 -0.10
C LYS A 289 14.47 8.19 1.15
N PRO A 290 15.02 7.92 2.34
CA PRO A 290 14.57 8.63 3.52
C PRO A 290 14.92 10.12 3.39
N PHE A 291 13.99 10.99 3.77
CA PHE A 291 14.15 12.44 3.64
C PHE A 291 13.63 13.15 4.88
N PRO A 292 14.36 13.09 6.00
CA PRO A 292 13.91 13.58 7.29
C PRO A 292 13.81 15.11 7.31
N TYR A 293 13.16 15.63 8.33
CA TYR A 293 13.27 17.03 8.67
C TYR A 293 14.72 17.41 9.01
N CYS A 294 15.00 18.66 8.86
CA CYS A 294 16.28 19.25 9.19
C CYS A 294 16.07 20.64 9.82
N ILE A 295 17.13 21.22 10.28
CA ILE A 295 17.09 22.54 10.93
C ILE A 295 18.03 23.50 10.21
N PRO A 296 17.65 24.78 9.98
CA PRO A 296 18.54 25.77 9.40
C PRO A 296 19.83 25.89 10.18
N ASP A 297 20.96 26.00 9.48
CA ASP A 297 22.30 25.96 10.08
C ASP A 297 22.49 27.04 11.13
N GLU A 298 21.89 28.22 10.93
CA GLU A 298 21.94 29.35 11.87
C GLU A 298 21.17 29.14 13.17
N MET A 299 20.30 28.13 13.24
CA MET A 299 19.56 27.79 14.46
C MET A 299 20.40 27.03 15.46
N PHE A 300 21.52 26.45 15.02
CA PHE A 300 22.47 25.83 15.92
C PHE A 300 23.26 26.89 16.71
N LEU A 301 23.34 26.65 17.99
CA LEU A 301 24.18 27.46 18.86
C LEU A 301 25.68 27.32 18.50
N GLN A 302 26.50 28.23 19.01
CA GLN A 302 27.95 28.07 18.88
C GLN A 302 28.49 26.91 19.72
N SER A 303 27.90 26.71 20.91
CA SER A 303 28.23 25.61 21.81
C SER A 303 27.08 25.34 22.80
N CYS A 304 27.06 24.16 23.40
CA CYS A 304 26.15 23.88 24.52
C CYS A 304 26.47 24.74 25.74
N LEU A 305 25.44 25.17 26.46
CA LEU A 305 25.63 25.87 27.71
C LEU A 305 26.17 24.90 28.80
N PRO A 306 27.06 25.37 29.68
CA PRO A 306 27.48 24.61 30.86
C PRO A 306 26.30 24.18 31.73
N ILE A 307 26.41 23.03 32.37
CA ILE A 307 25.32 22.44 33.17
C ILE A 307 24.83 23.41 34.27
N ASP A 308 25.75 24.11 34.92
CA ASP A 308 25.42 25.03 36.01
C ASP A 308 24.71 26.31 35.54
N SER A 309 24.72 26.62 34.24
CA SER A 309 23.95 27.72 33.64
C SER A 309 22.57 27.27 33.15
N LYS A 310 22.25 26.00 33.23
CA LYS A 310 20.91 25.46 32.88
C LYS A 310 19.93 25.77 34.02
N LYS A 311 18.85 26.47 33.69
CA LYS A 311 17.83 26.91 34.63
C LYS A 311 16.84 25.79 35.01
N TYR A 312 16.57 24.91 34.07
CA TYR A 312 15.57 23.86 34.23
C TYR A 312 16.18 22.47 34.00
N VAL A 313 15.85 21.54 34.87
CA VAL A 313 16.19 20.12 34.64
C VAL A 313 15.37 19.57 33.46
N ILE A 314 14.07 19.85 33.47
CA ILE A 314 13.16 19.49 32.36
C ILE A 314 12.55 20.80 31.83
N SER A 315 12.52 20.95 30.52
CA SER A 315 11.92 22.11 29.86
C SER A 315 10.44 22.25 30.23
N PRO A 316 9.98 23.48 30.52
CA PRO A 316 8.55 23.73 30.70
C PRO A 316 7.70 23.50 29.44
N LEU A 317 8.32 23.41 28.26
CA LEU A 317 7.64 23.16 27.00
C LEU A 317 7.30 21.68 26.87
N ILE A 318 6.14 21.30 27.38
CA ILE A 318 5.68 19.90 27.41
C ILE A 318 4.73 19.65 26.22
N PRO A 319 4.99 18.62 25.38
CA PRO A 319 4.10 18.27 24.27
C PRO A 319 2.65 18.05 24.72
N GLY A 320 1.70 18.64 23.98
CA GLY A 320 0.27 18.53 24.31
C GLY A 320 -0.25 19.56 25.33
N ASN A 321 0.63 20.23 26.08
CA ASN A 321 0.21 21.31 26.97
C ASN A 321 0.28 22.67 26.26
N THR A 322 -0.85 23.13 25.73
CA THR A 322 -0.94 24.37 24.95
C THR A 322 -0.66 25.62 25.77
N SER A 323 -0.84 25.56 27.09
CA SER A 323 -0.60 26.71 27.97
C SER A 323 0.87 27.16 28.04
N ASN A 324 1.79 26.29 27.66
CA ASN A 324 3.22 26.55 27.68
C ASN A 324 3.80 27.01 26.33
N TYR A 325 2.97 27.06 25.28
CA TYR A 325 3.36 27.44 23.92
C TYR A 325 2.75 28.81 23.54
N LEU A 326 2.85 29.77 24.42
CA LEU A 326 2.31 31.13 24.26
C LEU A 326 3.38 32.07 23.67
N PHE A 327 3.89 31.74 22.48
CA PHE A 327 4.85 32.60 21.78
C PHE A 327 4.16 33.29 20.61
N GLY A 328 4.22 34.61 20.57
CA GLY A 328 3.73 35.40 19.47
C GLY A 328 4.70 35.44 18.29
N ALA A 329 4.23 36.03 17.19
CA ALA A 329 5.10 36.31 16.04
C ALA A 329 6.31 37.17 16.47
N GLY A 330 7.51 36.79 16.05
CA GLY A 330 8.76 37.46 16.45
C GLY A 330 9.39 36.93 17.74
N GLU A 331 8.76 36.04 18.50
CA GLU A 331 9.31 35.49 19.75
C GLU A 331 10.05 34.15 19.56
N GLU A 332 10.50 33.84 18.37
CA GLU A 332 11.28 32.63 18.07
C GLU A 332 12.49 32.45 18.98
N SER A 333 13.22 33.56 19.24
CA SER A 333 14.37 33.53 20.15
C SER A 333 13.98 33.12 21.57
N ASN A 334 12.82 33.56 22.07
CA ASN A 334 12.31 33.18 23.39
C ASN A 334 11.95 31.70 23.43
N TYR A 335 11.34 31.21 22.37
CA TYR A 335 11.01 29.78 22.23
C TYR A 335 12.26 28.90 22.30
N TYR A 336 13.29 29.19 21.52
CA TYR A 336 14.55 28.44 21.55
C TYR A 336 15.30 28.62 22.89
N ASN A 337 15.24 29.77 23.53
CA ASN A 337 15.86 29.99 24.82
C ASN A 337 15.29 29.12 25.93
N MET A 338 14.02 28.72 25.85
CA MET A 338 13.45 27.78 26.82
C MET A 338 14.15 26.40 26.74
N TYR A 339 14.42 25.90 25.57
CA TYR A 339 15.21 24.65 25.40
C TYR A 339 16.67 24.87 25.77
N ARG A 340 17.25 26.00 25.36
CA ARG A 340 18.64 26.33 25.65
C ARG A 340 18.94 26.34 27.15
N GLN A 341 18.02 26.87 27.95
CA GLN A 341 18.12 26.92 29.42
C GLN A 341 17.73 25.61 30.13
N SER A 342 17.34 24.58 29.39
CA SER A 342 16.90 23.29 29.92
C SER A 342 17.96 22.20 29.68
N MET A 343 18.10 21.26 30.64
CA MET A 343 18.95 20.10 30.47
C MET A 343 18.27 19.07 29.55
N PHE A 344 17.02 18.79 29.83
CA PHE A 344 16.20 17.82 29.11
C PHE A 344 14.91 18.48 28.62
N ALA A 345 14.36 17.95 27.52
CA ALA A 345 13.02 18.32 27.06
C ALA A 345 12.24 17.08 26.61
N LEU A 346 11.00 16.99 27.06
CA LEU A 346 10.11 15.90 26.64
C LEU A 346 9.72 16.08 25.18
N THR A 347 9.72 15.00 24.45
CA THR A 347 9.22 14.96 23.08
C THR A 347 8.61 13.61 22.75
N SER A 348 7.71 13.60 21.79
CA SER A 348 7.00 12.40 21.33
C SER A 348 6.61 12.54 19.87
N LYS A 349 6.31 11.44 19.22
CA LYS A 349 5.67 11.48 17.91
C LYS A 349 4.32 12.21 17.98
N LYS A 350 3.95 12.88 16.89
CA LYS A 350 2.62 13.48 16.70
C LYS A 350 1.91 12.78 15.54
N GLY A 351 1.70 13.50 14.45
CA GLY A 351 1.20 12.98 13.19
C GLY A 351 2.13 11.93 12.55
N GLY A 352 3.43 12.03 12.79
CA GLY A 352 4.47 11.09 12.41
C GLY A 352 5.54 10.97 13.47
N TRP A 353 6.51 10.09 13.26
CA TRP A 353 7.70 9.97 14.10
C TRP A 353 8.62 11.17 13.96
N ASP A 354 8.73 11.69 12.73
CA ASP A 354 9.61 12.80 12.41
C ASP A 354 8.90 14.14 12.65
N CYS A 355 9.23 14.79 13.76
CA CYS A 355 8.69 16.08 14.17
C CYS A 355 9.81 17.10 14.32
N LEU A 356 9.58 18.31 13.84
CA LEU A 356 10.56 19.40 13.86
C LEU A 356 11.10 19.70 15.27
N ARG A 357 10.25 19.61 16.29
CA ARG A 357 10.63 19.81 17.70
C ARG A 357 11.82 18.96 18.14
N HIS A 358 11.99 17.75 17.65
CA HIS A 358 13.12 16.90 18.04
C HIS A 358 14.45 17.55 17.69
N TYR A 359 14.50 18.16 16.53
CA TYR A 359 15.68 18.85 15.99
C TYR A 359 15.90 20.21 16.67
N GLU A 360 14.81 20.93 16.97
CA GLU A 360 14.86 22.21 17.69
C GLU A 360 15.45 22.05 19.10
N ILE A 361 15.08 20.97 19.79
CA ILE A 361 15.63 20.65 21.10
C ILE A 361 17.14 20.38 20.99
N LEU A 362 17.57 19.57 20.03
CA LEU A 362 19.00 19.26 19.81
C LEU A 362 19.80 20.51 19.41
N ALA A 363 19.27 21.33 18.49
CA ALA A 363 19.92 22.56 18.04
C ALA A 363 20.09 23.58 19.17
N ALA A 364 19.22 23.55 20.17
CA ALA A 364 19.33 24.36 21.37
C ALA A 364 20.30 23.78 22.45
N GLY A 365 21.00 22.69 22.18
CA GLY A 365 21.90 22.03 23.10
C GLY A 365 21.19 21.44 24.34
N CYS A 366 19.95 21.00 24.15
CA CYS A 366 19.12 20.31 25.12
C CYS A 366 19.02 18.84 24.74
N ILE A 367 18.95 17.92 25.72
CA ILE A 367 18.80 16.49 25.45
C ILE A 367 17.31 16.15 25.33
N PRO A 368 16.80 15.71 24.18
CA PRO A 368 15.42 15.26 24.08
C PRO A 368 15.20 13.97 24.85
N ILE A 369 14.15 13.88 25.67
CA ILE A 369 13.60 12.63 26.20
C ILE A 369 12.48 12.23 25.27
N PHE A 370 12.74 11.26 24.40
CA PHE A 370 11.84 10.84 23.36
C PHE A 370 11.09 9.56 23.79
N GLU A 371 9.80 9.75 24.06
CA GLU A 371 8.91 8.67 24.45
C GLU A 371 8.80 7.65 23.30
N TYR A 372 8.94 6.36 23.65
CA TYR A 372 8.87 5.24 22.71
C TYR A 372 9.90 5.25 21.56
N LEU A 373 11.08 5.86 21.75
CA LEU A 373 12.13 5.92 20.73
C LEU A 373 12.50 4.54 20.16
N ASP A 374 12.43 3.49 21.01
CA ASP A 374 12.74 2.12 20.61
C ASP A 374 11.77 1.53 19.58
N SER A 375 10.56 2.06 19.52
CA SER A 375 9.55 1.68 18.53
C SER A 375 9.67 2.47 17.20
N CYS A 376 10.61 3.43 17.10
CA CYS A 376 10.80 4.22 15.89
C CYS A 376 11.35 3.33 14.76
N PRO A 377 10.71 3.32 13.58
CA PRO A 377 11.21 2.57 12.43
C PRO A 377 12.65 2.96 12.05
N PRO A 378 13.48 2.02 11.60
CA PRO A 378 14.90 2.29 11.32
C PRO A 378 15.10 3.35 10.23
N ASP A 379 14.27 3.35 9.18
CA ASP A 379 14.37 4.28 8.04
C ASP A 379 13.63 5.61 8.22
N THR A 380 12.98 5.81 9.37
CA THR A 380 12.40 7.09 9.80
C THR A 380 13.36 7.77 10.77
N LEU A 381 13.46 9.10 10.76
CA LEU A 381 14.45 9.84 11.58
C LEU A 381 15.90 9.35 11.35
N VAL A 382 16.30 9.13 10.11
CA VAL A 382 17.59 8.48 9.80
C VAL A 382 18.81 9.30 10.20
N SER A 383 18.75 10.62 10.15
CA SER A 383 19.80 11.53 10.60
C SER A 383 19.78 11.81 12.09
N PHE A 384 18.68 11.46 12.77
CA PHE A 384 18.51 11.72 14.20
C PHE A 384 19.35 10.75 15.05
N PRO A 385 20.02 11.19 16.13
CA PRO A 385 21.00 10.38 16.88
C PRO A 385 20.37 9.35 17.82
N LYS A 386 19.56 8.44 17.29
CA LYS A 386 18.78 7.46 18.09
C LYS A 386 19.64 6.63 19.02
N GLU A 387 20.74 6.06 18.54
CA GLU A 387 21.63 5.21 19.35
C GLU A 387 22.35 6.01 20.44
N LEU A 388 22.83 7.21 20.10
CA LEU A 388 23.50 8.08 21.06
C LEU A 388 22.54 8.54 22.17
N LEU A 389 21.26 8.74 21.85
CA LEU A 389 20.23 9.02 22.85
C LEU A 389 19.99 7.82 23.77
N ARG A 390 19.94 6.60 23.24
CA ARG A 390 19.82 5.39 24.05
C ARG A 390 21.01 5.24 25.02
N GLU A 391 22.22 5.50 24.55
CA GLU A 391 23.41 5.53 25.42
C GLU A 391 23.24 6.58 26.52
N ALA A 392 22.83 7.80 26.17
CA ALA A 392 22.63 8.88 27.14
C ALA A 392 21.55 8.52 28.19
N TYR A 393 20.43 7.90 27.77
CA TYR A 393 19.37 7.53 28.71
C TYR A 393 19.80 6.48 29.74
N ARG A 394 20.63 5.51 29.35
CA ARG A 394 21.14 4.48 30.30
C ARG A 394 21.95 5.09 31.43
N VAL A 395 22.63 6.20 31.18
CA VAL A 395 23.50 6.87 32.17
C VAL A 395 22.76 7.99 32.91
N LEU A 396 21.99 8.79 32.16
CA LEU A 396 21.41 10.03 32.66
C LEU A 396 20.01 9.88 33.24
N LEU A 397 19.28 8.82 32.91
CA LEU A 397 17.89 8.67 33.36
C LEU A 397 17.70 7.47 34.30
N PRO A 398 16.87 7.60 35.35
CA PRO A 398 16.27 8.86 35.81
C PRO A 398 17.34 9.82 36.39
N TRP A 399 17.17 11.10 36.14
CA TRP A 399 18.09 12.13 36.61
C TRP A 399 17.99 12.26 38.13
N ARG A 400 19.10 12.01 38.86
CA ARG A 400 19.22 12.08 40.33
C ARG A 400 20.27 13.08 40.78
N ASN A 401 20.87 13.80 39.83
CA ASN A 401 21.92 14.81 40.07
C ASN A 401 23.15 14.20 40.81
N THR A 402 23.49 12.95 40.54
CA THR A 402 24.70 12.33 41.06
C THR A 402 25.95 12.94 40.43
N GLU A 403 27.10 12.81 41.07
CA GLU A 403 28.36 13.31 40.52
C GLU A 403 28.66 12.68 39.15
N GLU A 404 28.48 11.36 39.02
CA GLU A 404 28.61 10.64 37.76
C GLU A 404 27.71 11.22 36.66
N GLN A 405 26.44 11.51 36.95
CA GLN A 405 25.52 12.11 36.00
C GLN A 405 25.92 13.54 35.64
N ARG A 406 26.38 14.34 36.59
CA ARG A 406 26.85 15.71 36.34
C ARG A 406 28.08 15.73 35.44
N GLU A 407 29.00 14.79 35.59
CA GLU A 407 30.17 14.63 34.72
C GLU A 407 29.80 14.10 33.32
N ALA A 408 28.86 13.15 33.25
CA ALA A 408 28.43 12.54 32.00
C ALA A 408 27.57 13.49 31.13
N TYR A 409 26.70 14.30 31.74
CA TYR A 409 25.75 15.15 31.04
C TYR A 409 26.41 16.07 29.96
N PRO A 410 27.43 16.89 30.27
CA PRO A 410 28.01 17.77 29.26
C PRO A 410 28.64 17.01 28.10
N ARG A 411 29.18 15.82 28.34
CA ARG A 411 29.75 14.95 27.31
C ARG A 411 28.67 14.45 26.36
N PHE A 412 27.51 13.97 26.87
CA PHE A 412 26.42 13.53 26.02
C PHE A 412 25.75 14.70 25.32
N ALA A 413 25.51 15.81 25.99
CA ALA A 413 24.92 17.00 25.39
C ALA A 413 25.76 17.52 24.22
N SER A 414 27.10 17.61 24.38
CA SER A 414 28.01 17.99 23.30
C SER A 414 27.99 16.99 22.14
N ARG A 415 28.09 15.69 22.42
CA ARG A 415 28.08 14.66 21.36
C ARG A 415 26.77 14.71 20.54
N LEU A 416 25.63 14.85 21.21
CA LEU A 416 24.33 14.95 20.58
C LEU A 416 24.20 16.21 19.73
N PHE A 417 24.68 17.34 20.26
CA PHE A 417 24.69 18.63 19.57
C PHE A 417 25.56 18.59 18.31
N GLU A 418 26.80 18.12 18.41
CA GLU A 418 27.71 18.02 17.27
C GLU A 418 27.17 17.03 16.21
N HIS A 419 26.59 15.91 16.63
CA HIS A 419 25.93 15.01 15.71
C HIS A 419 24.79 15.69 14.97
N ALA A 420 23.92 16.40 15.69
CA ALA A 420 22.78 17.10 15.09
C ALA A 420 23.24 18.19 14.11
N LYS A 421 24.26 18.97 14.47
CA LYS A 421 24.84 19.99 13.59
C LYS A 421 25.42 19.40 12.31
N ALA A 422 26.10 18.26 12.41
CA ALA A 422 26.75 17.61 11.28
C ALA A 422 25.76 16.84 10.36
N ASN A 423 24.64 16.31 10.92
CA ASN A 423 23.78 15.38 10.20
C ASN A 423 22.31 15.84 10.06
N CYS A 424 21.86 16.80 10.89
CA CYS A 424 20.48 17.26 10.90
C CYS A 424 20.31 18.71 10.43
N SER A 425 21.37 19.35 9.95
CA SER A 425 21.27 20.70 9.39
C SER A 425 20.68 20.69 7.98
N THR A 426 20.13 21.84 7.55
CA THR A 426 19.61 21.98 6.19
C THR A 426 20.71 21.77 5.13
N SER A 427 21.93 22.23 5.42
CA SER A 427 23.08 22.00 4.52
C SER A 427 23.46 20.50 4.45
N ALA A 428 23.46 19.78 5.58
CA ALA A 428 23.76 18.35 5.59
C ALA A 428 22.74 17.54 4.77
N ASN A 429 21.44 17.82 4.96
CA ASN A 429 20.40 17.15 4.17
C ASN A 429 20.48 17.49 2.67
N ALA A 430 20.80 18.73 2.33
CA ALA A 430 20.97 19.12 0.93
C ALA A 430 22.18 18.43 0.28
N VAL A 431 23.31 18.28 1.00
CA VAL A 431 24.47 17.49 0.52
C VAL A 431 24.06 16.05 0.30
N GLN A 432 23.32 15.43 1.24
CA GLN A 432 22.84 14.06 1.09
C GLN A 432 21.89 13.94 -0.10
N PHE A 433 20.96 14.86 -0.31
CA PHE A 433 20.08 14.90 -1.48
C PHE A 433 20.88 14.97 -2.79
N LEU A 434 21.83 15.89 -2.88
CA LEU A 434 22.68 16.03 -4.06
C LEU A 434 23.55 14.78 -4.30
N HIS A 435 24.01 14.13 -3.24
CA HIS A 435 24.69 12.83 -3.33
C HIS A 435 23.76 11.75 -3.91
N ASP A 436 22.55 11.63 -3.36
CA ASP A 436 21.56 10.65 -3.80
C ASP A 436 21.13 10.86 -5.25
N MET A 437 21.14 12.10 -5.73
CA MET A 437 20.91 12.48 -7.12
C MET A 437 22.15 12.38 -8.02
N SER A 438 23.30 11.99 -7.46
CA SER A 438 24.58 11.90 -8.17
C SER A 438 25.13 13.23 -8.66
N TYR A 439 24.85 14.34 -7.94
CA TYR A 439 25.27 15.70 -8.27
C TYR A 439 26.46 16.23 -7.45
N LEU A 440 27.07 15.40 -6.60
CA LEU A 440 28.27 15.85 -5.87
C LEU A 440 29.40 16.26 -6.82
N GLY A 441 29.92 17.48 -6.62
CA GLY A 441 30.97 18.04 -7.47
C GLY A 441 30.47 18.63 -8.79
N SER A 442 29.17 18.70 -9.01
CA SER A 442 28.53 19.38 -10.14
C SER A 442 27.65 20.57 -9.65
N SER A 443 27.21 21.40 -10.59
CA SER A 443 26.30 22.52 -10.32
C SER A 443 24.99 22.31 -11.08
N PRO A 444 24.10 21.43 -10.57
CA PRO A 444 22.84 21.13 -11.26
C PRO A 444 21.88 22.33 -11.21
N ARG A 445 21.08 22.45 -12.26
CA ARG A 445 19.95 23.38 -12.31
C ARG A 445 18.70 22.63 -11.87
N ILE A 446 18.11 23.05 -10.77
CA ILE A 446 16.96 22.36 -10.15
C ILE A 446 15.75 23.29 -10.14
N LEU A 447 14.64 22.81 -10.70
CA LEU A 447 13.34 23.45 -10.58
C LEU A 447 12.51 22.71 -9.53
N MET A 448 11.97 23.42 -8.56
CA MET A 448 10.95 22.90 -7.66
C MET A 448 9.56 23.44 -8.02
N LEU A 449 8.66 22.58 -8.40
CA LEU A 449 7.23 22.86 -8.51
C LEU A 449 6.62 22.71 -7.11
N VAL A 450 6.15 23.81 -6.56
CA VAL A 450 5.76 23.92 -5.14
C VAL A 450 4.53 23.06 -4.82
N GLY A 451 3.61 22.92 -5.79
CA GLY A 451 2.35 22.22 -5.57
C GLY A 451 1.39 23.04 -4.70
N HIS A 452 0.80 22.41 -3.68
CA HIS A 452 -0.14 23.07 -2.79
C HIS A 452 0.54 24.19 -1.96
N PRO A 453 -0.05 25.40 -1.85
CA PRO A 453 0.57 26.56 -1.21
C PRO A 453 0.70 26.48 0.32
N GLY A 454 0.05 25.50 0.98
CA GLY A 454 0.17 25.32 2.44
C GLY A 454 1.58 24.93 2.86
N ILE A 455 1.94 25.28 4.11
CA ILE A 455 3.25 24.97 4.68
C ILE A 455 3.49 23.46 4.72
N ASN A 456 4.68 23.06 4.31
CA ASN A 456 5.18 21.69 4.40
C ASN A 456 6.66 21.71 4.81
N TYR A 457 6.96 21.43 6.06
CA TYR A 457 8.32 21.52 6.61
C TYR A 457 9.35 20.69 5.84
N THR A 458 8.97 19.54 5.27
CA THR A 458 9.89 18.76 4.43
C THR A 458 10.33 19.57 3.22
N ARG A 459 9.39 20.24 2.56
CA ARG A 459 9.67 21.08 1.39
C ARG A 459 10.51 22.30 1.77
N GLU A 460 10.05 23.11 2.73
CA GLU A 460 10.67 24.36 3.08
C GLU A 460 12.10 24.16 3.58
N LEU A 461 12.30 23.28 4.56
CA LEU A 461 13.60 23.11 5.21
C LEU A 461 14.64 22.52 4.25
N ASN A 462 14.25 21.51 3.49
CA ASN A 462 15.16 20.93 2.51
C ASN A 462 15.47 21.88 1.36
N TRP A 463 14.48 22.69 0.95
CA TRP A 463 14.70 23.72 -0.07
C TRP A 463 15.67 24.82 0.38
N ILE A 464 15.57 25.25 1.65
CA ILE A 464 16.54 26.19 2.25
C ILE A 464 17.97 25.68 2.07
N GLY A 465 18.22 24.40 2.38
CA GLY A 465 19.54 23.80 2.24
C GLY A 465 20.02 23.74 0.79
N ILE A 466 19.18 23.28 -0.13
CA ILE A 466 19.51 23.22 -1.56
C ILE A 466 19.83 24.61 -2.10
N LYS A 467 18.97 25.59 -1.80
CA LYS A 467 19.15 26.98 -2.23
C LYS A 467 20.46 27.58 -1.73
N ARG A 468 20.88 27.24 -0.52
CA ARG A 468 22.16 27.67 0.05
C ARG A 468 23.37 27.10 -0.67
N ILE A 469 23.28 25.84 -1.13
CA ILE A 469 24.40 25.16 -1.76
C ILE A 469 24.57 25.56 -3.23
N ILE A 470 23.47 25.55 -4.00
CA ILE A 470 23.54 25.78 -5.45
C ILE A 470 23.02 27.15 -5.90
N GLY A 471 22.57 27.99 -4.94
CA GLY A 471 22.23 29.40 -5.18
C GLY A 471 21.11 29.58 -6.22
N ASN A 472 21.34 30.46 -7.19
CA ASN A 472 20.38 30.79 -8.23
C ASN A 472 20.12 29.65 -9.24
N ALA A 473 20.89 28.57 -9.19
CA ALA A 473 20.63 27.37 -9.98
C ALA A 473 19.43 26.56 -9.45
N ALA A 474 19.02 26.82 -8.21
CA ALA A 474 17.77 26.31 -7.63
C ALA A 474 16.66 27.35 -7.80
N VAL A 475 15.56 26.98 -8.45
CA VAL A 475 14.40 27.87 -8.69
C VAL A 475 13.13 27.17 -8.25
N GLU A 476 12.30 27.85 -7.47
CA GLU A 476 10.97 27.35 -7.10
C GLU A 476 9.87 28.12 -7.84
N TYR A 477 8.79 27.40 -8.16
CA TYR A 477 7.60 27.98 -8.80
C TYR A 477 6.29 27.43 -8.21
N PRO A 478 5.36 28.28 -7.80
CA PRO A 478 5.51 29.71 -7.57
C PRO A 478 6.50 30.01 -6.44
N PRO A 479 7.02 31.25 -6.32
CA PRO A 479 7.98 31.58 -5.26
C PRO A 479 7.36 31.43 -3.87
N LEU A 480 8.17 30.94 -2.93
CA LEU A 480 7.82 30.83 -1.51
C LEU A 480 8.36 32.03 -0.76
N ASP A 481 7.69 33.18 -0.92
CA ASP A 481 8.18 34.48 -0.43
C ASP A 481 8.56 34.51 1.06
N PHE A 482 7.83 33.73 1.87
CA PHE A 482 8.07 33.68 3.32
C PHE A 482 9.41 33.01 3.70
N LEU A 483 10.10 32.37 2.78
CA LEU A 483 11.44 31.81 3.02
C LEU A 483 12.54 32.85 2.94
N TYR A 484 12.28 33.99 2.30
CA TYR A 484 13.29 35.01 2.04
C TYR A 484 13.36 36.09 3.14
N ASP A 485 14.58 36.64 3.35
CA ASP A 485 14.91 37.58 4.41
C ASP A 485 14.13 38.91 4.34
N ASP A 486 13.64 39.29 3.16
CA ASP A 486 12.81 40.46 2.92
C ASP A 486 11.32 40.25 3.20
N PHE A 487 10.88 39.04 3.57
CA PHE A 487 9.48 38.81 3.96
C PHE A 487 9.12 39.67 5.19
N PRO A 488 8.01 40.43 5.16
CA PRO A 488 7.65 41.36 6.23
C PRO A 488 7.44 40.67 7.59
N GLU A 489 8.12 41.15 8.62
CA GLU A 489 7.95 40.61 10.00
C GLU A 489 6.53 40.73 10.50
N SER A 490 5.81 41.77 10.11
CA SER A 490 4.40 41.99 10.47
C SER A 490 3.47 40.86 9.97
N ARG A 491 3.91 40.09 8.98
CA ARG A 491 3.15 38.98 8.39
C ARG A 491 3.53 37.61 8.95
N LEU A 492 4.51 37.51 9.85
CA LEU A 492 4.91 36.23 10.44
C LEU A 492 3.76 35.52 11.16
N GLY A 493 2.86 36.29 11.79
CA GLY A 493 1.66 35.74 12.45
C GLY A 493 0.64 35.08 11.50
N GLU A 494 0.73 35.32 10.20
CA GLU A 494 -0.10 34.67 9.19
C GLU A 494 0.40 33.26 8.88
N LEU A 495 1.66 32.94 9.21
CA LEU A 495 2.30 31.68 8.90
C LEU A 495 2.01 30.64 9.98
N TYR A 496 1.93 29.39 9.57
CA TYR A 496 1.80 28.28 10.51
C TYR A 496 2.94 28.28 11.53
N GLY A 497 2.61 28.18 12.82
CA GLY A 497 3.60 28.26 13.90
C GLY A 497 4.37 29.56 13.93
N ASN A 498 3.75 30.69 13.52
CA ASN A 498 4.35 32.03 13.44
C ASN A 498 5.63 32.09 12.58
N GLY A 499 5.80 31.14 11.67
CA GLY A 499 6.98 31.07 10.80
C GLY A 499 8.26 30.61 11.50
N PHE A 500 8.19 30.12 12.73
CA PHE A 500 9.36 29.68 13.49
C PHE A 500 10.12 28.59 12.74
N THR A 501 11.44 28.66 12.82
CA THR A 501 12.41 27.73 12.25
C THR A 501 12.59 27.86 10.73
N TYR A 502 11.54 28.07 9.93
CA TYR A 502 11.63 28.00 8.47
C TYR A 502 11.54 29.35 7.74
N SER A 503 10.92 30.36 8.33
CA SER A 503 10.74 31.64 7.61
C SER A 503 12.00 32.49 7.59
N ARG A 504 12.18 33.32 6.52
CA ARG A 504 13.25 34.32 6.37
C ARG A 504 14.67 33.72 6.43
N ARG A 505 14.88 32.53 5.89
CA ARG A 505 16.15 31.77 5.95
C ARG A 505 16.99 31.84 4.69
N ILE A 506 16.46 32.41 3.62
CA ILE A 506 17.15 32.55 2.32
C ILE A 506 17.35 34.02 2.01
N SER A 507 18.54 34.37 1.49
CA SER A 507 18.76 35.74 1.01
C SER A 507 17.86 36.05 -0.18
N SER A 508 17.19 37.21 -0.16
CA SER A 508 16.35 37.68 -1.27
C SER A 508 17.12 37.87 -2.59
N GLN A 509 18.44 38.00 -2.53
CA GLN A 509 19.34 38.04 -3.70
C GLN A 509 19.34 36.70 -4.47
N LEU A 510 18.96 35.62 -3.83
CA LEU A 510 18.85 34.28 -4.46
C LEU A 510 17.45 33.99 -5.04
N ARG A 511 16.51 34.98 -4.94
CA ARG A 511 15.17 34.79 -5.48
C ARG A 511 15.19 34.91 -7.00
N THR A 512 14.69 33.90 -7.68
CA THR A 512 14.44 33.96 -9.11
C THR A 512 12.93 33.85 -9.34
N VAL A 513 12.36 34.81 -10.04
CA VAL A 513 10.93 34.84 -10.36
C VAL A 513 10.79 34.53 -11.83
N LEU A 514 9.97 33.52 -12.14
CA LEU A 514 9.58 33.17 -13.52
C LEU A 514 8.12 33.55 -13.76
N THR A 515 7.80 34.00 -14.95
CA THR A 515 6.42 34.01 -15.41
C THR A 515 6.00 32.57 -15.76
N GLU A 516 4.71 32.32 -15.93
CA GLU A 516 4.23 31.00 -16.33
C GLU A 516 4.73 30.60 -17.73
N GLU A 517 4.80 31.56 -18.65
CA GLU A 517 5.33 31.36 -19.99
C GLU A 517 6.81 30.96 -19.96
N GLU A 518 7.63 31.68 -19.16
CA GLU A 518 9.05 31.36 -18.99
C GLU A 518 9.26 30.00 -18.34
N LEU A 519 8.41 29.63 -17.36
CA LEU A 519 8.43 28.30 -16.75
C LEU A 519 8.18 27.22 -17.79
N ILE A 520 7.06 27.32 -18.54
CA ILE A 520 6.68 26.33 -19.56
C ILE A 520 7.77 26.23 -20.63
N GLU A 521 8.29 27.36 -21.11
CA GLU A 521 9.38 27.38 -22.07
C GLU A 521 10.63 26.69 -21.53
N SER A 522 11.00 26.96 -20.27
CA SER A 522 12.18 26.36 -19.64
C SER A 522 12.06 24.83 -19.50
N ILE A 523 10.84 24.32 -19.21
CA ILE A 523 10.55 22.90 -19.17
C ILE A 523 10.65 22.29 -20.58
N GLN A 524 10.03 22.92 -21.58
CA GLN A 524 10.04 22.47 -22.98
C GLN A 524 11.45 22.43 -23.58
N GLN A 525 12.29 23.40 -23.24
CA GLN A 525 13.70 23.48 -23.67
C GLN A 525 14.63 22.59 -22.85
N LYS A 526 14.09 21.84 -21.86
CA LYS A 526 14.89 20.97 -20.96
C LYS A 526 16.02 21.71 -20.28
N LYS A 527 15.74 22.91 -19.72
CA LYS A 527 16.74 23.74 -19.05
C LYS A 527 17.18 23.22 -17.68
N TRP A 528 16.43 22.30 -17.09
CA TRP A 528 16.65 21.78 -15.73
C TRP A 528 17.27 20.39 -15.76
N ASP A 529 18.20 20.12 -14.85
CA ASP A 529 18.76 18.79 -14.67
C ASP A 529 17.84 17.91 -13.81
N THR A 530 17.04 18.54 -12.92
CA THR A 530 16.03 17.87 -12.10
C THR A 530 14.80 18.75 -11.92
N ILE A 531 13.62 18.13 -11.96
CA ILE A 531 12.37 18.74 -11.56
C ILE A 531 11.85 18.05 -10.30
N ILE A 532 11.66 18.84 -9.23
CA ILE A 532 11.15 18.37 -7.95
C ILE A 532 9.69 18.79 -7.83
N TYR A 533 8.81 17.84 -7.53
CA TYR A 533 7.49 18.13 -6.98
C TYR A 533 7.60 18.23 -5.46
N GLY A 534 7.57 19.44 -4.94
CA GLY A 534 7.92 19.76 -3.55
C GLY A 534 6.93 19.27 -2.50
N LYS A 535 5.72 18.91 -2.91
CA LYS A 535 4.72 18.30 -2.06
C LYS A 535 3.86 17.34 -2.90
N VAL A 536 4.02 16.07 -2.66
CA VAL A 536 3.18 15.02 -3.25
C VAL A 536 2.44 14.34 -2.12
N GLY A 537 1.12 14.29 -2.20
CA GLY A 537 0.25 13.63 -1.24
C GLY A 537 -0.29 12.30 -1.78
N VAL A 538 -0.85 11.51 -0.89
CA VAL A 538 -1.53 10.25 -1.24
C VAL A 538 -2.82 10.53 -2.01
N ASP A 539 -3.49 11.61 -1.65
CA ASP A 539 -4.81 11.97 -2.19
C ASP A 539 -4.74 12.62 -3.59
N GLU A 540 -3.56 13.04 -4.03
CA GLU A 540 -3.36 13.68 -5.34
C GLU A 540 -3.31 12.67 -6.49
N MET A 541 -3.36 11.37 -6.17
CA MET A 541 -3.40 10.29 -7.17
C MET A 541 -4.65 9.43 -6.98
N ALA A 542 -5.65 9.69 -7.79
CA ALA A 542 -6.79 8.78 -7.90
C ALA A 542 -6.30 7.39 -8.37
N VAL A 543 -6.87 6.35 -7.81
CA VAL A 543 -6.56 4.96 -8.18
C VAL A 543 -6.70 4.80 -9.70
N GLY A 544 -5.59 4.52 -10.39
CA GLY A 544 -5.55 4.26 -11.82
C GLY A 544 -5.31 5.46 -12.75
N SER A 545 -5.06 6.65 -12.22
CA SER A 545 -4.80 7.85 -13.03
C SER A 545 -3.32 8.25 -13.06
N VAL A 546 -2.94 8.91 -14.13
CA VAL A 546 -1.70 9.69 -14.25
C VAL A 546 -1.64 10.71 -13.10
N PRO A 547 -0.47 11.01 -12.51
CA PRO A 547 -0.35 12.03 -11.47
C PRO A 547 -1.04 13.34 -11.85
N ASN A 548 -1.97 13.81 -11.03
CA ASN A 548 -2.59 15.12 -11.20
C ASN A 548 -1.69 16.19 -10.55
N LEU A 549 -0.50 16.37 -11.12
CA LEU A 549 0.51 17.30 -10.63
C LEU A 549 0.62 18.51 -11.57
N PRO A 550 0.99 19.70 -11.07
CA PRO A 550 1.13 20.89 -11.92
C PRO A 550 2.12 20.63 -13.06
N TYR A 551 1.77 21.06 -14.25
CA TYR A 551 2.60 20.94 -15.47
C TYR A 551 3.07 19.51 -15.81
N TRP A 552 2.37 18.49 -15.30
CA TRP A 552 2.77 17.07 -15.44
C TRP A 552 2.99 16.66 -16.89
N ASP A 553 2.07 17.02 -17.78
CA ASP A 553 2.17 16.65 -19.20
C ASP A 553 3.41 17.25 -19.90
N GLN A 554 3.77 18.49 -19.52
CA GLN A 554 4.95 19.16 -20.05
C GLN A 554 6.24 18.52 -19.52
N VAL A 555 6.27 18.23 -18.22
CA VAL A 555 7.41 17.61 -17.55
C VAL A 555 7.62 16.19 -18.05
N PHE A 556 6.58 15.36 -18.01
CA PHE A 556 6.68 13.93 -18.34
C PHE A 556 7.06 13.68 -19.82
N LYS A 557 6.73 14.61 -20.73
CA LYS A 557 7.14 14.52 -22.14
C LYS A 557 8.63 14.80 -22.36
N ARG A 558 9.32 15.45 -21.43
CA ARG A 558 10.68 15.96 -21.62
C ARG A 558 11.70 15.37 -20.69
N TYR A 559 11.29 14.98 -19.48
CA TYR A 559 12.18 14.50 -18.42
C TYR A 559 11.99 13.02 -18.21
N SER A 560 13.10 12.33 -18.03
CA SER A 560 13.12 10.92 -17.67
C SER A 560 12.75 10.75 -16.20
N ARG A 561 12.38 9.54 -15.82
CA ARG A 561 12.09 9.14 -14.45
C ARG A 561 13.20 9.56 -13.47
N ASP A 562 14.46 9.44 -13.87
CA ASP A 562 15.61 9.74 -13.00
C ASP A 562 15.86 11.23 -12.82
N GLU A 563 15.26 12.07 -13.66
CA GLU A 563 15.32 13.52 -13.61
C GLU A 563 14.10 14.13 -12.87
N ILE A 564 13.11 13.32 -12.52
CA ILE A 564 11.91 13.75 -11.77
C ILE A 564 12.02 13.24 -10.32
N VAL A 565 11.67 14.11 -9.39
CA VAL A 565 11.73 13.82 -7.94
C VAL A 565 10.38 14.14 -7.29
N PHE A 566 9.92 13.25 -6.44
CA PHE A 566 8.75 13.46 -5.59
C PHE A 566 9.16 13.56 -4.12
N TRP A 567 8.72 14.61 -3.45
CA TRP A 567 8.90 14.79 -2.00
C TRP A 567 7.62 14.49 -1.24
N TYR A 568 7.70 13.52 -0.34
CA TYR A 568 6.62 13.10 0.54
C TYR A 568 6.86 13.59 1.96
N GLY A 569 6.18 14.64 2.35
CA GLY A 569 6.30 15.26 3.68
C GLY A 569 5.09 15.05 4.59
N GLY A 570 4.12 14.22 4.19
CA GLY A 570 2.88 13.98 4.93
C GLY A 570 3.08 13.20 6.23
N ASP A 571 2.14 13.36 7.16
CA ASP A 571 2.11 12.68 8.47
C ASP A 571 1.52 11.25 8.41
N GLY A 572 1.28 10.70 7.25
CA GLY A 572 0.34 9.64 6.93
C GLY A 572 0.62 8.21 7.42
N MET A 573 1.62 7.99 8.27
CA MET A 573 2.06 6.63 8.60
C MET A 573 1.64 6.11 9.98
N GLN A 574 0.63 6.69 10.60
CA GLN A 574 0.19 6.25 11.94
C GLN A 574 -0.70 5.00 11.94
N ASP A 575 -1.31 4.65 10.81
CA ASP A 575 -2.22 3.52 10.72
C ASP A 575 -1.72 2.51 9.69
N MET A 576 -1.61 1.24 10.07
CA MET A 576 -1.19 0.15 9.18
C MET A 576 -2.09 0.01 7.95
N THR A 577 -3.36 0.40 8.05
CA THR A 577 -4.29 0.50 6.91
C THR A 577 -3.90 1.62 5.94
N TYR A 578 -3.31 2.69 6.45
CA TYR A 578 -2.73 3.77 5.64
C TYR A 578 -1.43 3.34 4.94
N ALA A 579 -0.58 2.58 5.61
CA ALA A 579 0.63 2.02 5.03
C ALA A 579 0.32 1.18 3.78
N ASN A 580 -0.78 0.46 3.77
CA ASN A 580 -1.22 -0.37 2.66
C ASN A 580 -1.60 0.46 1.42
N ARG A 581 -2.36 1.53 1.59
CA ARG A 581 -2.67 2.48 0.49
C ARG A 581 -1.43 3.25 0.06
N TYR A 582 -0.57 3.61 1.00
CA TYR A 582 0.64 4.39 0.74
C TYR A 582 1.67 3.59 -0.07
N SER A 583 1.88 2.31 0.24
CA SER A 583 2.84 1.49 -0.49
C SER A 583 2.44 1.28 -1.95
N ASP A 584 1.17 1.08 -2.25
CA ASP A 584 0.67 0.97 -3.62
C ASP A 584 0.87 2.27 -4.40
N HIS A 585 0.60 3.42 -3.77
CA HIS A 585 0.84 4.72 -4.38
C HIS A 585 2.34 4.97 -4.58
N LEU A 586 3.17 4.68 -3.59
CA LEU A 586 4.62 4.84 -3.70
C LEU A 586 5.22 4.00 -4.83
N VAL A 587 4.77 2.76 -4.99
CA VAL A 587 5.22 1.90 -6.09
C VAL A 587 4.84 2.48 -7.45
N ARG A 588 3.62 2.97 -7.60
CA ARG A 588 3.18 3.65 -8.83
C ARG A 588 3.99 4.93 -9.08
N HIS A 589 4.22 5.71 -8.04
CA HIS A 589 5.00 6.94 -8.15
C HIS A 589 6.47 6.67 -8.51
N CYS A 590 7.08 5.59 -8.01
CA CYS A 590 8.43 5.19 -8.39
C CYS A 590 8.57 4.84 -9.88
N GLN A 591 7.48 4.56 -10.59
CA GLN A 591 7.52 4.39 -12.05
C GLN A 591 7.78 5.72 -12.78
N TYR A 592 7.45 6.83 -12.16
CA TYR A 592 7.50 8.17 -12.76
C TYR A 592 8.64 9.03 -12.23
N ALA A 593 9.12 8.78 -11.01
CA ALA A 593 10.08 9.63 -10.32
C ALA A 593 10.89 8.91 -9.26
N ARG A 594 11.97 9.52 -8.80
CA ARG A 594 12.66 9.15 -7.55
C ARG A 594 11.88 9.71 -6.37
N CYS A 595 11.64 8.91 -5.35
CA CYS A 595 10.79 9.26 -4.21
C CYS A 595 11.62 9.50 -2.95
N PHE A 596 11.49 10.68 -2.38
CA PHE A 596 12.12 11.08 -1.12
C PHE A 596 11.04 11.23 -0.04
N ILE A 597 11.15 10.46 1.04
CA ILE A 597 10.04 10.19 1.95
C ILE A 597 10.46 10.46 3.39
N ARG A 598 9.72 11.35 4.06
CA ARG A 598 9.98 11.70 5.46
C ARG A 598 9.75 10.53 6.42
N GLU A 599 8.62 9.87 6.29
CA GLU A 599 8.21 8.75 7.13
C GLU A 599 8.40 7.42 6.39
N LEU A 600 9.62 7.16 5.92
CA LEU A 600 9.89 5.91 5.22
C LEU A 600 9.94 4.75 6.20
N ILE A 601 8.98 3.83 6.09
CA ILE A 601 8.96 2.58 6.82
C ILE A 601 9.25 1.46 5.84
N ARG A 602 10.43 0.86 5.96
CA ARG A 602 10.77 -0.36 5.23
C ARG A 602 10.42 -1.54 6.10
N TRP A 603 9.62 -2.42 5.54
CA TRP A 603 9.24 -3.64 6.21
C TRP A 603 10.38 -4.67 6.11
N ASN A 604 10.88 -5.15 7.24
CA ASN A 604 11.91 -6.18 7.30
C ASN A 604 11.43 -7.50 7.93
N GLY A 605 10.13 -7.78 7.87
CA GLY A 605 9.55 -9.05 8.30
C GLY A 605 9.49 -9.29 9.81
N LYS A 606 9.81 -8.29 10.63
CA LYS A 606 9.74 -8.41 12.08
C LYS A 606 8.95 -7.24 12.67
N PHE A 607 7.67 -7.46 12.95
CA PHE A 607 7.00 -6.72 14.02
C PHE A 607 7.27 -7.44 15.33
N THR A 608 7.87 -6.76 16.25
CA THR A 608 7.85 -7.12 17.67
C THR A 608 6.71 -6.38 18.33
#